data_8bf1a521ca80b5c31b374bdbdb93acab
#
_entry.id   8bf1a521ca80b5c31b374bdbdb93acab
#
_cell.length_a   1.000
_cell.length_b   1.000
_cell.length_c   1.000
_cell.angle_alpha   90.00
_cell.angle_beta   90.00
_cell.angle_gamma   90.00
#
_symmetry.space_group_name_H-M   'P 1'
#
loop_
_entity.id
_entity.type
_entity.pdbx_description
1 polymer ?
#
loop_
_entity_poly.entity_id
_entity_poly.type
_entity_poly.pdbx_seq_one_letter_code
_entity_poly.pdbx_strand_id
1 'polypeptide(L)'
;PAIYFEQKLTCQIASLESSILSSMKMSAEFQNIADIDEAMDLLENYVHSIPNCSEFYLCLYANWDSVSQHILELTENEMDFEPSQDEIILKLSLRDGKRLPECSFTKRSLLPEHIYRQSDSAYLYFPLFFKNKTFGYIALAYENNRIDYHFQLVHWFMNINQLLKRLSDAKRTSILVSH
;
A
#
# COMPACT_ATOMS: atom_id res chain seq x y z
N PRO A 1 -42.07 6.11 -1.59
CA PRO A 1 -40.93 6.63 -2.38
C PRO A 1 -40.05 7.58 -1.58
N ALA A 2 -40.61 8.61 -0.87
CA ALA A 2 -39.80 9.55 -0.08
C ALA A 2 -39.06 8.89 1.11
N ILE A 3 -39.75 8.05 1.87
CA ILE A 3 -39.18 7.32 3.03
C ILE A 3 -38.02 6.42 2.61
N TYR A 4 -38.12 5.73 1.48
CA TYR A 4 -37.04 4.88 0.95
C TYR A 4 -35.83 5.72 0.55
N PHE A 5 -36.03 6.87 -0.04
CA PHE A 5 -34.96 7.78 -0.43
C PHE A 5 -34.24 8.37 0.80
N GLU A 6 -34.99 8.77 1.81
CA GLU A 6 -34.44 9.27 3.09
C GLU A 6 -33.66 8.20 3.82
N GLN A 7 -34.15 6.97 3.89
CA GLN A 7 -33.42 5.84 4.49
C GLN A 7 -32.13 5.54 3.75
N LYS A 8 -32.16 5.54 2.42
CA LYS A 8 -30.97 5.31 1.60
C LYS A 8 -29.94 6.43 1.81
N LEU A 9 -30.37 7.68 1.85
CA LEU A 9 -29.49 8.82 2.11
C LEU A 9 -28.88 8.75 3.51
N THR A 10 -29.65 8.42 4.53
CA THR A 10 -29.18 8.25 5.91
C THR A 10 -28.13 7.13 6.01
N CYS A 11 -28.34 5.99 5.36
CA CYS A 11 -27.37 4.92 5.31
C CYS A 11 -26.06 5.33 4.59
N GLN A 12 -26.17 6.09 3.52
CA GLN A 12 -25.01 6.61 2.80
C GLN A 12 -24.19 7.59 3.65
N ILE A 13 -24.86 8.51 4.36
CA ILE A 13 -24.20 9.46 5.27
C ILE A 13 -23.50 8.71 6.40
N ALA A 14 -24.15 7.74 7.05
CA ALA A 14 -23.55 6.95 8.12
C ALA A 14 -22.33 6.15 7.62
N SER A 15 -22.39 5.61 6.41
CA SER A 15 -21.26 4.91 5.79
C SER A 15 -20.07 5.85 5.51
N LEU A 16 -20.34 7.07 5.02
CA LEU A 16 -19.30 8.08 4.79
C LEU A 16 -18.67 8.55 6.10
N GLU A 17 -19.46 8.79 7.14
CA GLU A 17 -18.94 9.16 8.46
C GLU A 17 -18.05 8.07 9.04
N SER A 18 -18.47 6.81 8.97
CA SER A 18 -17.66 5.67 9.41
C SER A 18 -16.35 5.57 8.64
N SER A 19 -16.37 5.80 7.33
CA SER A 19 -15.16 5.78 6.48
C SER A 19 -14.19 6.90 6.82
N ILE A 20 -14.69 8.11 7.10
CA ILE A 20 -13.88 9.25 7.51
C ILE A 20 -13.22 8.97 8.86
N LEU A 21 -13.98 8.48 9.85
CA LEU A 21 -13.46 8.16 11.17
C LEU A 21 -12.40 7.07 11.12
N SER A 22 -12.62 6.03 10.32
CA SER A 22 -11.62 4.96 10.09
C SER A 22 -10.33 5.50 9.49
N SER A 23 -10.44 6.39 8.48
CA SER A 23 -9.27 7.03 7.86
C SER A 23 -8.51 7.93 8.82
N MET A 24 -9.22 8.72 9.64
CA MET A 24 -8.60 9.58 10.67
C MET A 24 -7.87 8.74 11.72
N LYS A 25 -8.47 7.64 12.16
CA LYS A 25 -7.85 6.71 13.10
C LYS A 25 -6.57 6.11 12.52
N MET A 26 -6.62 5.59 11.28
CA MET A 26 -5.45 5.06 10.58
C MET A 26 -4.35 6.11 10.48
N SER A 27 -4.67 7.34 10.09
CA SER A 27 -3.71 8.44 9.99
C SER A 27 -3.04 8.72 11.34
N ALA A 28 -3.79 8.75 12.43
CA ALA A 28 -3.27 9.00 13.76
C ALA A 28 -2.35 7.85 14.25
N GLU A 29 -2.75 6.61 14.02
CA GLU A 29 -1.94 5.44 14.39
C GLU A 29 -0.65 5.38 13.56
N PHE A 30 -0.72 5.66 12.26
CA PHE A 30 0.45 5.68 11.38
C PHE A 30 1.49 6.76 11.77
N GLN A 31 1.09 7.85 12.41
CA GLN A 31 2.04 8.89 12.85
C GLN A 31 3.05 8.38 13.88
N ASN A 32 2.71 7.38 14.68
CA ASN A 32 3.54 6.84 15.73
C ASN A 32 4.42 5.66 15.28
N ILE A 33 4.24 5.16 14.08
CA ILE A 33 4.98 4.02 13.55
C ILE A 33 6.40 4.42 13.16
N ALA A 34 7.39 3.62 13.58
CA ALA A 34 8.81 3.87 13.36
C ALA A 34 9.41 3.04 12.22
N ASP A 35 8.85 1.88 11.90
CA ASP A 35 9.35 1.01 10.86
C ASP A 35 8.25 0.39 9.99
N ILE A 36 8.66 -0.23 8.90
CA ILE A 36 7.75 -0.78 7.90
C ILE A 36 7.06 -2.06 8.39
N ASP A 37 7.68 -2.85 9.23
CA ASP A 37 7.10 -4.11 9.69
C ASP A 37 5.96 -3.84 10.67
N GLU A 38 6.15 -2.88 11.60
CA GLU A 38 5.07 -2.37 12.46
C GLU A 38 3.92 -1.80 11.63
N ALA A 39 4.23 -1.09 10.54
CA ALA A 39 3.23 -0.57 9.62
C ALA A 39 2.40 -1.69 8.97
N MET A 40 3.04 -2.78 8.57
CA MET A 40 2.34 -3.93 7.97
C MET A 40 1.44 -4.64 8.97
N ASP A 41 1.87 -4.79 10.20
CA ASP A 41 1.06 -5.41 11.26
C ASP A 41 -0.20 -4.58 11.56
N LEU A 42 -0.05 -3.26 11.59
CA LEU A 42 -1.20 -2.38 11.77
C LEU A 42 -2.12 -2.39 10.54
N LEU A 43 -1.55 -2.34 9.33
CA LEU A 43 -2.31 -2.35 8.10
C LEU A 43 -3.14 -3.63 7.92
N GLU A 44 -2.63 -4.78 8.34
CA GLU A 44 -3.34 -6.06 8.32
C GLU A 44 -4.69 -5.94 9.03
N ASN A 45 -4.72 -5.29 10.21
CA ASN A 45 -5.97 -5.10 10.97
C ASN A 45 -6.99 -4.25 10.19
N TYR A 46 -6.52 -3.26 9.45
CA TYR A 46 -7.41 -2.43 8.61
C TYR A 46 -7.91 -3.18 7.38
N VAL A 47 -7.08 -4.00 6.74
CA VAL A 47 -7.47 -4.78 5.56
C VAL A 47 -8.64 -5.70 5.86
N HIS A 48 -8.70 -6.29 7.05
CA HIS A 48 -9.83 -7.14 7.47
C HIS A 48 -11.17 -6.39 7.50
N SER A 49 -11.15 -5.07 7.55
CA SER A 49 -12.37 -4.25 7.50
C SER A 49 -12.83 -3.89 6.08
N ILE A 50 -12.07 -4.24 5.04
CA ILE A 50 -12.47 -4.01 3.66
C ILE A 50 -13.55 -5.04 3.29
N PRO A 51 -14.78 -4.60 2.96
CA PRO A 51 -15.86 -5.52 2.63
C PRO A 51 -15.52 -6.35 1.38
N ASN A 52 -15.77 -7.66 1.47
CA ASN A 52 -15.60 -8.61 0.35
C ASN A 52 -14.18 -8.67 -0.24
N CYS A 53 -13.17 -8.16 0.45
CA CYS A 53 -11.78 -8.29 0.02
C CYS A 53 -11.30 -9.72 0.32
N SER A 54 -11.03 -10.50 -0.71
CA SER A 54 -10.51 -11.86 -0.59
C SER A 54 -9.00 -11.91 -0.55
N GLU A 55 -8.35 -10.98 -1.27
CA GLU A 55 -6.90 -10.95 -1.36
C GLU A 55 -6.39 -9.50 -1.33
N PHE A 56 -5.30 -9.27 -0.58
CA PHE A 56 -4.63 -7.98 -0.48
C PHE A 56 -3.12 -8.20 -0.51
N TYR A 57 -2.44 -7.51 -1.41
CA TYR A 57 -0.99 -7.59 -1.58
C TYR A 57 -0.40 -6.19 -1.64
N LEU A 58 0.56 -5.91 -0.76
CA LEU A 58 1.34 -4.68 -0.79
C LEU A 58 2.76 -5.01 -1.26
N CYS A 59 3.10 -4.49 -2.41
CA CYS A 59 4.38 -4.71 -3.09
C CYS A 59 5.20 -3.42 -3.06
N LEU A 60 6.42 -3.49 -2.58
CA LEU A 60 7.37 -2.36 -2.56
C LEU A 60 8.57 -2.66 -3.46
N TYR A 61 9.04 -1.67 -4.18
CA TYR A 61 10.32 -1.78 -4.87
C TYR A 61 11.45 -1.94 -3.85
N ALA A 62 12.45 -2.76 -4.13
CA ALA A 62 13.53 -3.04 -3.19
C ALA A 62 14.25 -1.76 -2.68
N ASN A 63 14.26 -0.72 -3.50
CA ASN A 63 14.86 0.58 -3.19
C ASN A 63 13.84 1.66 -2.76
N TRP A 64 12.63 1.28 -2.33
CA TRP A 64 11.56 2.22 -2.01
C TRP A 64 11.95 3.28 -0.96
N ASP A 65 12.83 2.94 -0.02
CA ASP A 65 13.32 3.79 1.06
C ASP A 65 14.72 4.39 0.80
N SER A 66 15.29 4.15 -0.37
CA SER A 66 16.60 4.69 -0.74
C SER A 66 16.56 6.21 -0.94
N VAL A 67 17.70 6.84 -0.73
CA VAL A 67 17.90 8.27 -1.01
C VAL A 67 17.70 8.51 -2.50
N SER A 68 16.72 9.33 -2.85
CA SER A 68 16.34 9.59 -4.24
C SER A 68 17.53 9.99 -5.09
N GLN A 69 17.57 9.49 -6.31
CA GLN A 69 18.46 9.86 -7.42
C GLN A 69 18.63 11.37 -7.67
N HIS A 70 17.81 12.23 -7.08
CA HIS A 70 17.88 13.68 -7.27
C HIS A 70 19.14 14.36 -6.71
N ILE A 71 19.95 13.66 -5.90
CA ILE A 71 21.25 14.17 -5.48
C ILE A 71 22.36 13.69 -6.44
N LEU A 72 22.13 12.61 -7.20
CA LEU A 72 23.08 12.07 -8.16
C LEU A 72 23.09 12.83 -9.51
N GLU A 73 22.04 13.57 -9.84
CA GLU A 73 22.03 14.44 -11.03
C GLU A 73 23.00 15.64 -10.96
N LEU A 74 23.63 15.88 -9.80
CA LEU A 74 24.65 16.92 -9.64
C LEU A 74 26.09 16.41 -9.72
N THR A 75 26.30 15.12 -9.83
CA THR A 75 27.62 14.51 -10.06
C THR A 75 27.57 13.64 -11.31
N GLU A 76 27.70 14.29 -12.47
CA GLU A 76 28.04 13.61 -13.71
C GLU A 76 29.44 13.01 -13.56
N ASN A 77 29.53 11.75 -13.20
CA ASN A 77 30.65 10.84 -13.51
C ASN A 77 30.77 9.75 -12.46
N GLU A 78 29.90 8.76 -12.56
CA GLU A 78 30.28 7.38 -12.24
C GLU A 78 29.09 6.48 -12.59
N MET A 79 29.26 5.66 -13.62
CA MET A 79 28.39 4.53 -13.91
C MET A 79 28.59 3.48 -12.80
N ASP A 80 28.08 3.73 -11.62
CA ASP A 80 27.89 2.68 -10.65
C ASP A 80 26.51 2.05 -10.90
N PHE A 81 26.57 0.81 -11.32
CA PHE A 81 25.46 -0.10 -11.51
C PHE A 81 24.63 -0.12 -10.22
N GLU A 82 23.53 0.61 -10.18
CA GLU A 82 22.57 0.47 -9.07
C GLU A 82 22.11 -0.98 -8.99
N PRO A 83 22.13 -1.58 -7.78
CA PRO A 83 21.63 -2.94 -7.62
C PRO A 83 20.20 -2.99 -8.13
N SER A 84 19.95 -3.93 -8.99
CA SER A 84 18.80 -4.11 -9.85
C SER A 84 17.50 -3.48 -9.31
N GLN A 85 17.06 -2.39 -9.94
CA GLN A 85 15.71 -1.81 -9.79
C GLN A 85 14.60 -2.83 -10.16
N ASP A 86 14.95 -4.07 -10.41
CA ASP A 86 14.07 -5.11 -10.92
C ASP A 86 13.47 -6.00 -9.83
N GLU A 87 13.89 -5.80 -8.59
CA GLU A 87 13.37 -6.57 -7.47
C GLU A 87 12.20 -5.86 -6.78
N ILE A 88 11.15 -6.63 -6.53
CA ILE A 88 9.97 -6.22 -5.78
C ILE A 88 9.83 -7.12 -4.57
N ILE A 89 9.54 -6.51 -3.42
CA ILE A 89 9.28 -7.20 -2.16
C ILE A 89 7.77 -7.23 -1.93
N LEU A 90 7.20 -8.43 -1.83
CA LEU A 90 5.83 -8.62 -1.36
C LEU A 90 5.80 -8.47 0.16
N LYS A 91 5.59 -7.24 0.61
CA LYS A 91 5.76 -6.86 2.02
C LYS A 91 4.60 -7.27 2.91
N LEU A 92 3.37 -7.18 2.39
CA LEU A 92 2.18 -7.69 3.05
C LEU A 92 1.38 -8.52 2.06
N SER A 93 1.01 -9.72 2.47
CA SER A 93 0.25 -10.66 1.65
C SER A 93 -0.84 -11.30 2.51
N LEU A 94 -2.09 -11.03 2.16
CA LEU A 94 -3.26 -11.56 2.84
C LEU A 94 -4.16 -12.26 1.82
N ARG A 95 -4.53 -13.50 2.12
CA ARG A 95 -5.47 -14.29 1.33
C ARG A 95 -6.46 -14.97 2.27
N ASP A 96 -7.75 -14.77 2.02
CA ASP A 96 -8.83 -15.33 2.84
C ASP A 96 -8.63 -15.09 4.35
N GLY A 97 -8.19 -13.88 4.70
CA GLY A 97 -7.93 -13.47 6.08
C GLY A 97 -6.66 -14.06 6.70
N LYS A 98 -5.80 -14.73 5.93
CA LYS A 98 -4.52 -15.30 6.41
C LYS A 98 -3.34 -14.56 5.83
N ARG A 99 -2.37 -14.22 6.68
CA ARG A 99 -1.10 -13.66 6.26
C ARG A 99 -0.20 -14.74 5.67
N LEU A 100 0.33 -14.48 4.48
CA LEU A 100 1.32 -15.32 3.82
C LEU A 100 2.73 -14.74 4.05
N PRO A 101 3.78 -15.58 3.94
CA PRO A 101 5.16 -15.13 4.13
C PRO A 101 5.56 -14.05 3.13
N GLU A 102 6.41 -13.14 3.58
CA GLU A 102 7.10 -12.18 2.72
C GLU A 102 8.00 -12.90 1.71
N CYS A 103 8.02 -12.41 0.47
CA CYS A 103 8.92 -12.92 -0.56
C CYS A 103 9.32 -11.81 -1.54
N SER A 104 10.43 -12.04 -2.24
CA SER A 104 10.88 -11.17 -3.33
C SER A 104 10.61 -11.80 -4.68
N PHE A 105 10.37 -10.97 -5.69
CA PHE A 105 10.18 -11.39 -7.08
C PHE A 105 10.64 -10.28 -8.04
N THR A 106 10.71 -10.60 -9.33
CA THR A 106 11.18 -9.66 -10.35
C THR A 106 10.02 -8.91 -10.99
N LYS A 107 10.27 -7.71 -11.52
CA LYS A 107 9.30 -6.88 -12.25
C LYS A 107 8.69 -7.51 -13.52
N ARG A 108 9.10 -8.72 -13.87
CA ARG A 108 8.51 -9.45 -15.01
C ARG A 108 7.05 -9.81 -14.81
N SER A 109 6.61 -9.85 -13.56
CA SER A 109 5.20 -10.04 -13.19
C SER A 109 4.80 -9.02 -12.13
N LEU A 110 3.50 -8.75 -12.04
CA LEU A 110 2.95 -7.83 -11.03
C LEU A 110 2.73 -8.50 -9.66
N LEU A 111 2.67 -9.82 -9.63
CA LEU A 111 2.62 -10.64 -8.43
C LEU A 111 3.47 -11.90 -8.64
N PRO A 112 3.94 -12.56 -7.56
CA PRO A 112 4.63 -13.83 -7.67
C PRO A 112 3.82 -14.88 -8.40
N GLU A 113 4.48 -15.70 -9.20
CA GLU A 113 3.81 -16.71 -10.03
C GLU A 113 2.96 -17.70 -9.23
N HIS A 114 3.40 -18.06 -8.04
CA HIS A 114 2.64 -18.96 -7.15
C HIS A 114 1.30 -18.37 -6.72
N ILE A 115 1.15 -17.04 -6.66
CA ILE A 115 -0.11 -16.37 -6.36
C ILE A 115 -1.07 -16.55 -7.54
N TYR A 116 -0.62 -16.27 -8.75
CA TYR A 116 -1.45 -16.45 -9.95
C TYR A 116 -1.90 -17.88 -10.18
N ARG A 117 -1.02 -18.86 -9.91
CA ARG A 117 -1.36 -20.28 -10.07
C ARG A 117 -2.40 -20.79 -9.08
N GLN A 118 -2.57 -20.12 -7.96
CA GLN A 118 -3.47 -20.52 -6.88
C GLN A 118 -4.77 -19.71 -6.84
N SER A 119 -4.94 -18.76 -7.74
CA SER A 119 -6.07 -17.84 -7.72
C SER A 119 -6.58 -17.58 -9.14
N ASP A 120 -7.90 -17.69 -9.31
CA ASP A 120 -8.62 -17.25 -10.51
C ASP A 120 -9.17 -15.81 -10.35
N SER A 121 -8.62 -15.05 -9.39
CA SER A 121 -9.09 -13.71 -9.08
C SER A 121 -8.65 -12.68 -10.10
N ALA A 122 -9.52 -11.72 -10.37
CA ALA A 122 -9.16 -10.49 -11.07
C ALA A 122 -8.59 -9.49 -10.08
N TYR A 123 -7.42 -8.93 -10.38
CA TYR A 123 -6.72 -7.99 -9.51
C TYR A 123 -6.88 -6.54 -9.97
N LEU A 124 -7.16 -5.67 -9.02
CA LEU A 124 -7.05 -4.22 -9.17
C LEU A 124 -5.71 -3.74 -8.61
N TYR A 125 -5.00 -2.94 -9.38
CA TYR A 125 -3.70 -2.42 -9.00
C TYR A 125 -3.77 -0.93 -8.71
N PHE A 126 -3.23 -0.53 -7.56
CA PHE A 126 -3.16 0.86 -7.11
C PHE A 126 -1.71 1.26 -6.87
N PRO A 127 -1.17 2.24 -7.60
CA PRO A 127 0.20 2.67 -7.40
C PRO A 127 0.37 3.38 -6.05
N LEU A 128 1.49 3.13 -5.41
CA LEU A 128 1.93 3.84 -4.21
C LEU A 128 3.01 4.83 -4.59
N PHE A 129 2.73 6.11 -4.40
CA PHE A 129 3.66 7.18 -4.78
C PHE A 129 3.44 8.44 -3.94
N PHE A 130 4.48 9.28 -3.90
CA PHE A 130 4.38 10.62 -3.36
C PHE A 130 5.18 11.57 -4.25
N LYS A 131 4.49 12.54 -4.86
CA LYS A 131 5.04 13.42 -5.90
C LYS A 131 5.70 12.58 -7.03
N ASN A 132 7.00 12.72 -7.22
CA ASN A 132 7.75 12.03 -8.28
C ASN A 132 8.37 10.70 -7.83
N LYS A 133 8.20 10.30 -6.57
CA LYS A 133 8.75 9.05 -6.05
C LYS A 133 7.69 7.96 -6.02
N THR A 134 7.97 6.84 -6.66
CA THR A 134 7.14 5.65 -6.64
C THR A 134 7.71 4.65 -5.62
N PHE A 135 6.86 4.16 -4.72
CA PHE A 135 7.25 3.18 -3.71
C PHE A 135 6.95 1.75 -4.10
N GLY A 136 5.91 1.55 -4.88
CA GLY A 136 5.41 0.25 -5.27
C GLY A 136 3.93 0.31 -5.66
N TYR A 137 3.17 -0.69 -5.27
CA TYR A 137 1.73 -0.78 -5.55
C TYR A 137 1.01 -1.74 -4.61
N ILE A 138 -0.31 -1.59 -4.56
CA ILE A 138 -1.21 -2.52 -3.90
C ILE A 138 -2.00 -3.28 -4.97
N ALA A 139 -2.14 -4.60 -4.81
CA ALA A 139 -3.04 -5.42 -5.59
C ALA A 139 -4.18 -5.94 -4.69
N LEU A 140 -5.42 -5.77 -5.15
CA LEU A 140 -6.63 -6.19 -4.45
C LEU A 140 -7.42 -7.16 -5.31
N ALA A 141 -7.99 -8.18 -4.69
CA ALA A 141 -9.03 -9.01 -5.28
C ALA A 141 -10.26 -9.08 -4.36
N TYR A 142 -11.42 -9.15 -4.97
CA TYR A 142 -12.70 -9.23 -4.28
C TYR A 142 -13.35 -10.59 -4.50
N GLU A 143 -14.15 -11.03 -3.53
CA GLU A 143 -14.95 -12.25 -3.64
C GLU A 143 -15.81 -12.23 -4.91
N ASN A 144 -15.84 -13.36 -5.61
CA ASN A 144 -16.59 -13.53 -6.86
C ASN A 144 -16.25 -12.51 -7.95
N ASN A 145 -15.05 -11.94 -7.93
CA ASN A 145 -14.59 -10.89 -8.86
C ASN A 145 -15.53 -9.67 -8.93
N ARG A 146 -16.33 -9.45 -7.89
CA ARG A 146 -17.18 -8.25 -7.79
C ARG A 146 -16.34 -7.10 -7.27
N ILE A 147 -15.97 -6.22 -8.16
CA ILE A 147 -15.26 -4.99 -7.81
C ILE A 147 -16.23 -4.11 -7.01
N ASP A 148 -15.90 -3.90 -5.75
CA ASP A 148 -16.62 -2.98 -4.87
C ASP A 148 -15.66 -1.85 -4.49
N TYR A 149 -15.73 -0.76 -5.28
CA TYR A 149 -14.85 0.39 -5.07
C TYR A 149 -15.42 1.26 -3.95
N HIS A 150 -14.80 1.17 -2.79
CA HIS A 150 -15.13 2.04 -1.66
C HIS A 150 -14.27 3.30 -1.68
N PHE A 151 -14.92 4.45 -1.53
CA PHE A 151 -14.26 5.76 -1.37
C PHE A 151 -13.24 5.75 -0.22
N GLN A 152 -13.47 4.95 0.80
CA GLN A 152 -12.55 4.70 1.91
C GLN A 152 -11.15 4.28 1.45
N LEU A 153 -11.03 3.47 0.39
CA LEU A 153 -9.73 3.00 -0.12
C LEU A 153 -8.84 4.13 -0.61
N VAL A 154 -9.41 5.19 -1.20
CA VAL A 154 -8.62 6.36 -1.64
C VAL A 154 -7.92 7.01 -0.46
N HIS A 155 -8.62 7.22 0.65
CA HIS A 155 -8.05 7.80 1.86
C HIS A 155 -7.02 6.87 2.50
N TRP A 156 -7.22 5.57 2.46
CA TRP A 156 -6.26 4.59 2.95
C TRP A 156 -4.97 4.64 2.15
N PHE A 157 -5.07 4.67 0.83
CA PHE A 157 -3.88 4.75 -0.03
C PHE A 157 -3.13 6.06 0.18
N MET A 158 -3.82 7.17 0.40
CA MET A 158 -3.19 8.44 0.76
C MET A 158 -2.43 8.34 2.10
N ASN A 159 -3.03 7.73 3.12
CA ASN A 159 -2.38 7.51 4.41
C ASN A 159 -1.15 6.60 4.28
N ILE A 160 -1.23 5.52 3.50
CA ILE A 160 -0.10 4.62 3.23
C ILE A 160 1.01 5.36 2.49
N ASN A 161 0.69 6.16 1.48
CA ASN A 161 1.67 6.96 0.75
C ASN A 161 2.41 7.96 1.66
N GLN A 162 1.70 8.62 2.57
CA GLN A 162 2.28 9.54 3.54
C GLN A 162 3.18 8.80 4.54
N LEU A 163 2.77 7.62 5.01
CA LEU A 163 3.58 6.78 5.88
C LEU A 163 4.89 6.36 5.20
N LEU A 164 4.81 5.83 3.99
CA LEU A 164 6.00 5.41 3.22
C LEU A 164 6.95 6.58 2.97
N LYS A 165 6.41 7.76 2.65
CA LYS A 165 7.21 8.98 2.51
C LYS A 165 7.95 9.32 3.79
N ARG A 166 7.26 9.32 4.93
CA ARG A 166 7.86 9.63 6.23
C ARG A 166 8.93 8.62 6.63
N LEU A 167 8.69 7.33 6.48
CA LEU A 167 9.67 6.28 6.77
C LEU A 167 10.90 6.38 5.87
N SER A 168 10.71 6.65 4.60
CA SER A 168 11.80 6.89 3.65
C SER A 168 12.66 8.11 4.03
N ASP A 169 12.02 9.20 4.45
CA ASP A 169 12.73 10.41 4.89
C ASP A 169 13.48 10.21 6.21
N ALA A 170 12.90 9.50 7.16
CA ALA A 170 13.52 9.18 8.44
C ALA A 170 14.81 8.37 8.24
N LYS A 171 14.79 7.37 7.37
CA LYS A 171 15.97 6.60 7.01
C LYS A 171 17.05 7.47 6.37
N ARG A 172 16.68 8.37 5.48
CA ARG A 172 17.60 9.33 4.87
C ARG A 172 18.30 10.20 5.91
N THR A 173 17.54 10.73 6.87
CA THR A 173 18.08 11.59 7.93
C THR A 173 19.06 10.83 8.81
N SER A 174 18.77 9.57 9.17
CA SER A 174 19.66 8.74 9.98
C SER A 174 21.01 8.47 9.31
N ILE A 175 21.03 8.29 7.99
CA ILE A 175 22.27 8.08 7.21
C ILE A 175 23.11 9.37 7.19
N LEU A 176 22.50 10.53 7.04
CA LEU A 176 23.20 11.83 6.99
C LEU A 176 23.80 12.23 8.35
N VAL A 177 23.21 11.81 9.48
CA VAL A 177 23.70 12.11 10.82
C VAL A 177 24.83 11.17 11.27
N SER A 178 24.96 9.98 10.66
CA SER A 178 25.99 8.99 10.97
C SER A 178 27.33 9.21 10.22
N HIS A 179 27.45 10.26 9.44
CA HIS A 179 28.65 10.74 8.76
C HIS A 179 29.07 12.12 9.28
#